data_55f6254d9c442422ade131638b720a60
#
_entry.id   55f6254d9c442422ade131638b720a60
#
_cell.length_a   1.000
_cell.length_b   1.000
_cell.length_c   1.000
_cell.angle_alpha   90.00
_cell.angle_beta   90.00
_cell.angle_gamma   90.00
#
_symmetry.space_group_name_H-M   'P 1'
#
loop_
_entity.id
_entity.type
_entity.pdbx_description
1 polymer ?
#
loop_
_entity_poly.entity_id
_entity_poly.type
_entity_poly.pdbx_seq_one_letter_code
_entity_poly.pdbx_strand_id
1 'polypeptide(L)'
;MAGQYESFKHGQLGNYLGNNPQVLMCPKDKATSTGTNSKLFLQRPIKLTSYTWNGNIIFFHNNPSPATGSYDASKVRKISATDPGDIVQWETDDTTPFWFNDAGNQPHEGISQRHKTGGSNKNNRTDVGGAATVGIVSGASVNLTYKKFYEMAQESGRPAAPNDIWWGSSSR
;
A
#
# COMPACT_ATOMS: atom_id res chain seq x y z
N MET A 1 -0.56 8.41 -18.04
CA MET A 1 0.67 7.61 -17.84
C MET A 1 1.95 8.38 -18.16
N ALA A 2 2.08 9.04 -19.32
CA ALA A 2 3.33 9.74 -19.68
C ALA A 2 3.79 10.75 -18.62
N GLY A 3 2.91 11.62 -18.12
CA GLY A 3 3.27 12.59 -17.08
C GLY A 3 3.69 11.96 -15.76
N GLN A 4 3.06 10.85 -15.34
CA GLN A 4 3.46 10.11 -14.13
C GLN A 4 4.86 9.51 -14.29
N TYR A 5 5.19 9.07 -15.48
CA TYR A 5 6.51 8.54 -15.80
C TYR A 5 7.60 9.61 -15.71
N GLU A 6 7.35 10.78 -16.29
CA GLU A 6 8.27 11.89 -16.18
C GLU A 6 8.43 12.38 -14.74
N SER A 7 7.33 12.47 -13.98
CA SER A 7 7.39 12.81 -12.56
C SER A 7 8.22 11.80 -11.75
N PHE A 8 8.14 10.51 -12.08
CA PHE A 8 8.96 9.49 -11.44
C PHE A 8 10.46 9.67 -11.74
N LYS A 9 10.82 9.92 -12.99
CA LYS A 9 12.23 10.11 -13.39
C LYS A 9 12.87 11.30 -12.67
N HIS A 10 12.12 12.38 -12.49
CA HIS A 10 12.59 13.59 -11.81
C HIS A 10 12.36 13.54 -10.30
N GLY A 11 11.71 12.50 -9.79
CA GLY A 11 11.48 12.29 -8.37
C GLY A 11 12.70 11.76 -7.64
N GLN A 12 12.66 11.83 -6.32
CA GLN A 12 13.77 11.43 -5.46
C GLN A 12 14.20 9.97 -5.64
N LEU A 13 13.27 9.08 -5.97
CA LEU A 13 13.55 7.64 -6.12
C LEU A 13 14.00 7.26 -7.54
N GLY A 14 13.72 8.08 -8.55
CA GLY A 14 13.98 7.74 -9.95
C GLY A 14 15.42 7.31 -10.20
N ASN A 15 16.37 8.10 -9.75
CA ASN A 15 17.80 7.83 -9.93
C ASN A 15 18.25 6.54 -9.23
N TYR A 16 17.73 6.26 -8.02
CA TYR A 16 18.07 5.04 -7.27
C TYR A 16 17.50 3.77 -7.91
N LEU A 17 16.42 3.90 -8.66
CA LEU A 17 15.76 2.81 -9.38
C LEU A 17 16.16 2.75 -10.87
N GLY A 18 17.25 3.43 -11.25
CA GLY A 18 17.75 3.46 -12.63
C GLY A 18 16.75 4.04 -13.63
N ASN A 19 15.87 4.93 -13.17
CA ASN A 19 14.77 5.49 -13.96
C ASN A 19 13.84 4.43 -14.58
N ASN A 20 13.82 3.22 -14.01
CA ASN A 20 13.00 2.12 -14.48
C ASN A 20 11.70 1.99 -13.65
N PRO A 21 10.56 2.48 -14.15
CA PRO A 21 9.30 2.40 -13.44
C PRO A 21 8.73 0.98 -13.38
N GLN A 22 9.29 0.04 -14.13
CA GLN A 22 8.79 -1.34 -14.12
C GLN A 22 8.99 -2.02 -12.77
N VAL A 23 9.96 -1.58 -11.98
CA VAL A 23 10.17 -2.08 -10.61
C VAL A 23 9.02 -1.73 -9.65
N LEU A 24 8.23 -0.71 -10.00
CA LEU A 24 7.07 -0.28 -9.22
C LEU A 24 5.80 -1.07 -9.55
N MET A 25 5.85 -1.94 -10.54
CA MET A 25 4.68 -2.64 -11.04
C MET A 25 4.79 -4.14 -10.80
N CYS A 26 3.84 -4.69 -10.09
CA CYS A 26 3.70 -6.14 -9.97
C CYS A 26 3.51 -6.77 -11.37
N PRO A 27 4.27 -7.82 -11.72
CA PRO A 27 4.13 -8.47 -13.04
C PRO A 27 2.71 -8.97 -13.34
N LYS A 28 1.96 -9.40 -12.32
CA LYS A 28 0.56 -9.82 -12.48
C LYS A 28 -0.37 -8.63 -12.72
N ASP A 29 -0.06 -7.45 -12.21
CA ASP A 29 -0.83 -6.24 -12.46
C ASP A 29 -0.65 -5.75 -13.90
N LYS A 30 0.54 -5.91 -14.48
CA LYS A 30 0.77 -5.68 -15.91
C LYS A 30 -0.11 -6.57 -16.79
N ALA A 31 -0.29 -7.84 -16.41
CA ALA A 31 -1.18 -8.74 -17.13
C ALA A 31 -2.64 -8.28 -17.06
N THR A 32 -3.07 -7.71 -15.94
CA THR A 32 -4.42 -7.16 -15.81
C THR A 32 -4.61 -5.84 -16.58
N SER A 33 -3.54 -5.10 -16.85
CA SER A 33 -3.62 -3.87 -17.66
C SER A 33 -3.96 -4.11 -19.13
N THR A 34 -3.83 -5.34 -19.61
CA THR A 34 -4.09 -5.74 -21.01
C THR A 34 -5.19 -6.81 -21.14
N GLY A 35 -5.67 -7.38 -20.04
CA GLY A 35 -6.67 -8.44 -20.01
C GLY A 35 -8.10 -7.94 -19.73
N THR A 36 -8.97 -8.89 -19.37
CA THR A 36 -10.40 -8.62 -19.07
C THR A 36 -10.61 -7.62 -17.92
N ASN A 37 -9.67 -7.49 -17.01
CA ASN A 37 -9.71 -6.51 -15.91
C ASN A 37 -9.04 -5.17 -16.28
N SER A 38 -8.69 -4.97 -17.55
CA SER A 38 -8.10 -3.73 -18.03
C SER A 38 -8.95 -2.49 -17.74
N LYS A 39 -10.28 -2.64 -17.68
CA LYS A 39 -11.19 -1.54 -17.37
C LYS A 39 -10.95 -0.95 -16.00
N LEU A 40 -10.71 -1.77 -14.97
CA LEU A 40 -10.41 -1.31 -13.61
C LEU A 40 -9.05 -0.62 -13.56
N PHE A 41 -8.04 -1.19 -14.21
CA PHE A 41 -6.72 -0.57 -14.30
C PHE A 41 -6.78 0.81 -14.98
N LEU A 42 -7.55 0.93 -16.07
CA LEU A 42 -7.69 2.21 -16.80
C LEU A 42 -8.39 3.30 -15.98
N GLN A 43 -9.23 2.92 -15.02
CA GLN A 43 -9.92 3.86 -14.13
C GLN A 43 -9.03 4.38 -12.98
N ARG A 44 -7.88 3.77 -12.71
CA ARG A 44 -6.99 4.21 -11.62
C ARG A 44 -6.46 5.61 -11.93
N PRO A 45 -6.50 6.53 -10.98
CA PRO A 45 -5.80 7.80 -11.08
C PRO A 45 -4.27 7.61 -11.23
N ILE A 46 -3.66 6.81 -10.37
CA ILE A 46 -2.25 6.42 -10.46
C ILE A 46 -2.13 5.05 -11.11
N LYS A 47 -1.35 4.97 -12.19
CA LYS A 47 -1.11 3.77 -13.00
C LYS A 47 0.36 3.35 -13.03
N LEU A 48 1.20 4.09 -12.32
CA LEU A 48 2.64 3.90 -12.34
C LEU A 48 3.09 2.77 -11.43
N THR A 49 2.32 2.50 -10.38
CA THR A 49 2.69 1.54 -9.34
C THR A 49 1.53 0.61 -8.99
N SER A 50 1.88 -0.61 -8.59
CA SER A 50 0.96 -1.55 -7.94
C SER A 50 0.98 -1.44 -6.42
N TYR A 51 1.91 -0.66 -5.89
CA TYR A 51 2.19 -0.55 -4.46
C TYR A 51 1.81 0.82 -3.95
N THR A 52 1.37 0.86 -2.70
CA THR A 52 1.11 2.10 -1.96
C THR A 52 1.88 2.09 -0.65
N TRP A 53 2.17 3.27 -0.16
CA TRP A 53 2.75 3.43 1.16
C TRP A 53 1.70 3.22 2.24
N ASN A 54 2.14 2.74 3.37
CA ASN A 54 1.32 2.70 4.56
C ASN A 54 0.95 4.13 5.00
N GLY A 55 -0.34 4.43 5.05
CA GLY A 55 -0.85 5.73 5.45
C GLY A 55 -0.41 6.17 6.85
N ASN A 56 0.00 5.22 7.69
CA ASN A 56 0.59 5.52 8.97
C ASN A 56 1.94 6.27 8.87
N ILE A 57 2.70 6.05 7.77
CA ILE A 57 3.97 6.75 7.51
C ILE A 57 3.71 8.15 6.99
N ILE A 58 2.71 8.30 6.11
CA ILE A 58 2.42 9.53 5.40
C ILE A 58 1.33 10.39 6.09
N PHE A 59 1.20 10.31 7.41
CA PHE A 59 0.45 11.25 8.27
C PHE A 59 -1.04 11.05 8.46
N PHE A 60 -1.68 10.04 7.92
CA PHE A 60 -3.09 9.76 8.26
C PHE A 60 -3.33 9.51 9.75
N HIS A 61 -2.25 9.25 10.48
CA HIS A 61 -2.30 8.95 11.90
C HIS A 61 -2.34 10.19 12.81
N ASN A 62 -1.63 11.26 12.44
CA ASN A 62 -1.40 12.40 13.33
C ASN A 62 -2.28 13.62 13.01
N ASN A 63 -3.18 13.51 12.05
CA ASN A 63 -4.07 14.61 11.74
C ASN A 63 -5.46 14.32 12.34
N PRO A 64 -5.83 14.95 13.45
CA PRO A 64 -7.16 14.78 14.03
C PRO A 64 -8.26 15.38 13.14
N SER A 65 -7.91 16.11 12.10
CA SER A 65 -8.89 16.68 11.17
C SER A 65 -8.35 16.70 9.73
N PRO A 66 -8.97 15.97 8.80
CA PRO A 66 -8.70 16.15 7.38
C PRO A 66 -9.14 17.52 6.87
N ALA A 67 -9.83 18.31 7.68
CA ALA A 67 -10.41 19.60 7.27
C ALA A 67 -9.38 20.73 7.13
N THR A 68 -8.20 20.63 7.68
CA THR A 68 -7.23 21.74 7.66
C THR A 68 -6.13 21.62 6.63
N GLY A 69 -5.97 20.47 5.98
CA GLY A 69 -5.01 20.29 4.85
C GLY A 69 -3.56 20.70 5.14
N SER A 70 -3.21 21.04 6.36
CA SER A 70 -1.88 21.52 6.70
C SER A 70 -0.97 20.35 7.07
N TYR A 71 0.08 20.20 6.31
CA TYR A 71 1.20 19.33 6.59
C TYR A 71 1.97 19.82 7.82
N ASP A 72 2.00 19.05 8.86
CA ASP A 72 2.79 19.34 10.06
C ASP A 72 4.11 18.56 10.03
N ALA A 73 5.15 19.21 9.52
CA ALA A 73 6.49 18.62 9.42
C ALA A 73 7.09 18.22 10.78
N SER A 74 6.59 18.77 11.91
CA SER A 74 7.03 18.41 13.25
C SER A 74 6.65 16.97 13.62
N LYS A 75 5.74 16.36 12.88
CA LYS A 75 5.25 15.00 13.10
C LYS A 75 5.90 13.94 12.23
N VAL A 76 6.95 14.30 11.47
CA VAL A 76 7.77 13.33 10.73
C VAL A 76 8.39 12.35 11.70
N ARG A 77 8.16 11.07 11.48
CA ARG A 77 8.78 10.03 12.27
C ARG A 77 10.22 9.77 11.80
N LYS A 78 11.11 9.66 12.78
CA LYS A 78 12.43 9.10 12.51
C LYS A 78 12.29 7.59 12.30
N ILE A 79 13.03 7.05 11.34
CA ILE A 79 13.09 5.61 11.12
C ILE A 79 13.54 4.83 12.36
N SER A 80 14.35 5.47 13.21
CA SER A 80 14.79 4.92 14.49
C SER A 80 13.68 4.79 15.56
N ALA A 81 12.50 5.34 15.28
CA ALA A 81 11.34 5.25 16.17
C ALA A 81 10.30 4.22 15.63
N THR A 82 10.71 3.37 14.71
CA THR A 82 9.90 2.29 14.13
C THR A 82 10.55 0.95 14.38
N ASP A 83 9.76 -0.11 14.40
CA ASP A 83 10.29 -1.47 14.50
C ASP A 83 10.75 -1.96 13.11
N PRO A 84 11.83 -2.75 13.01
CA PRO A 84 12.32 -3.26 11.72
C PRO A 84 11.29 -4.08 10.94
N GLY A 85 10.32 -4.67 11.63
CA GLY A 85 9.23 -5.47 11.04
C GLY A 85 8.01 -4.67 10.62
N ASP A 86 7.93 -3.38 10.96
CA ASP A 86 6.79 -2.54 10.60
C ASP A 86 6.60 -2.46 9.09
N ILE A 87 5.36 -2.63 8.63
CA ILE A 87 5.03 -2.66 7.20
C ILE A 87 4.98 -1.23 6.67
N VAL A 88 5.80 -0.93 5.67
CA VAL A 88 5.90 0.40 5.04
C VAL A 88 5.11 0.51 3.75
N GLN A 89 4.92 -0.60 3.04
CA GLN A 89 4.18 -0.63 1.77
C GLN A 89 3.60 -2.00 1.49
N TRP A 90 2.53 -2.02 0.69
CA TRP A 90 1.92 -3.26 0.19
C TRP A 90 1.30 -3.09 -1.19
N GLU A 91 0.99 -4.20 -1.84
CA GLU A 91 0.21 -4.19 -3.08
C GLU A 91 -1.23 -3.76 -2.80
N THR A 92 -1.66 -2.67 -3.43
CA THR A 92 -3.01 -2.11 -3.28
C THR A 92 -4.08 -3.06 -3.83
N ASP A 93 -5.22 -3.11 -3.16
CA ASP A 93 -6.40 -3.83 -3.65
C ASP A 93 -6.85 -3.24 -5.00
N ASP A 94 -6.80 -4.07 -6.04
CA ASP A 94 -7.07 -3.71 -7.41
C ASP A 94 -8.55 -3.82 -7.81
N THR A 95 -9.41 -4.26 -6.91
CA THR A 95 -10.86 -4.34 -7.14
C THR A 95 -11.54 -2.97 -7.07
N THR A 96 -10.89 -2.00 -6.44
CA THR A 96 -11.39 -0.64 -6.28
C THR A 96 -10.38 0.37 -6.83
N PRO A 97 -10.54 0.86 -8.07
CA PRO A 97 -9.59 1.78 -8.69
C PRO A 97 -9.32 3.05 -7.90
N PHE A 98 -10.26 3.49 -7.06
CA PHE A 98 -10.12 4.68 -6.24
C PHE A 98 -8.98 4.57 -5.22
N TRP A 99 -8.63 3.37 -4.76
CA TRP A 99 -7.50 3.17 -3.84
C TRP A 99 -6.13 3.51 -4.43
N PHE A 100 -6.10 3.88 -5.70
CA PHE A 100 -4.91 4.39 -6.40
C PHE A 100 -4.97 5.91 -6.62
N ASN A 101 -5.70 6.65 -5.77
CA ASN A 101 -5.89 8.10 -5.89
C ASN A 101 -4.67 8.91 -5.43
N ASP A 102 -3.92 8.39 -4.49
CA ASP A 102 -2.70 8.98 -3.95
C ASP A 102 -1.64 7.91 -3.64
N ALA A 103 -0.58 8.29 -2.96
CA ALA A 103 0.54 7.40 -2.68
C ALA A 103 0.35 6.55 -1.43
N GLY A 104 -0.69 6.74 -0.64
CA GLY A 104 -0.84 6.10 0.65
C GLY A 104 -2.20 5.50 0.91
N ASN A 105 -2.22 4.33 1.52
CA ASN A 105 -3.44 3.62 1.86
C ASN A 105 -3.56 3.37 3.36
N GLN A 106 -4.78 3.35 3.83
CA GLN A 106 -5.11 2.82 5.14
C GLN A 106 -5.35 1.29 5.04
N PRO A 107 -5.14 0.53 6.12
CA PRO A 107 -5.30 -0.92 6.07
C PRO A 107 -6.70 -1.41 5.63
N HIS A 108 -7.76 -0.64 5.89
CA HIS A 108 -9.12 -1.02 5.47
C HIS A 108 -9.33 -0.94 3.95
N GLU A 109 -8.50 -0.19 3.24
CA GLU A 109 -8.53 -0.12 1.77
C GLU A 109 -8.04 -1.44 1.13
N GLY A 110 -7.40 -2.28 1.95
CA GLY A 110 -7.12 -3.65 1.62
C GLY A 110 -5.80 -3.87 0.89
N ILE A 111 -5.50 -5.15 0.74
CA ILE A 111 -4.33 -5.66 0.03
C ILE A 111 -4.78 -6.41 -1.21
N SER A 112 -4.02 -6.34 -2.30
CA SER A 112 -4.34 -7.04 -3.52
C SER A 112 -4.39 -8.55 -3.35
N GLN A 113 -5.42 -9.17 -3.89
CA GLN A 113 -5.58 -10.63 -3.90
C GLN A 113 -5.17 -11.24 -5.25
N ARG A 114 -4.38 -10.56 -6.08
CA ARG A 114 -3.97 -11.07 -7.40
C ARG A 114 -3.08 -12.30 -7.33
N HIS A 115 -2.45 -12.56 -6.20
CA HIS A 115 -1.63 -13.74 -5.93
C HIS A 115 -2.38 -14.84 -5.15
N LYS A 116 -3.69 -14.77 -5.11
CA LYS A 116 -4.49 -15.77 -4.40
C LYS A 116 -4.34 -17.16 -5.01
N THR A 117 -4.31 -18.16 -4.13
CA THR A 117 -4.30 -19.57 -4.49
C THR A 117 -5.56 -20.24 -3.93
N GLY A 118 -6.54 -20.50 -4.77
CA GLY A 118 -7.82 -21.10 -4.34
C GLY A 118 -8.73 -20.11 -3.59
N GLY A 119 -9.92 -20.60 -3.23
CA GLY A 119 -10.95 -19.82 -2.57
C GLY A 119 -11.63 -18.82 -3.52
N SER A 120 -12.94 -18.75 -3.51
CA SER A 120 -13.67 -17.92 -4.45
C SER A 120 -14.65 -16.94 -3.80
N ASN A 121 -14.69 -16.91 -2.48
CA ASN A 121 -15.61 -15.99 -1.83
C ASN A 121 -15.02 -14.58 -1.86
N LYS A 122 -15.37 -13.82 -2.90
CA LYS A 122 -14.96 -12.42 -3.06
C LYS A 122 -15.40 -11.53 -1.90
N ASN A 123 -16.37 -11.96 -1.10
CA ASN A 123 -16.94 -11.20 0.00
C ASN A 123 -16.29 -11.52 1.33
N ASN A 124 -15.51 -12.59 1.44
CA ASN A 124 -14.80 -12.95 2.64
C ASN A 124 -13.30 -12.80 2.47
N ARG A 125 -12.78 -11.64 2.84
CA ARG A 125 -11.37 -11.29 2.72
C ARG A 125 -10.46 -12.17 3.54
N THR A 126 -10.97 -12.78 4.60
CA THR A 126 -10.20 -13.65 5.50
C THR A 126 -10.16 -15.10 5.05
N ASP A 127 -11.08 -15.52 4.19
CA ASP A 127 -11.22 -16.89 3.69
C ASP A 127 -10.61 -17.05 2.28
N VAL A 128 -9.50 -16.39 2.05
CA VAL A 128 -8.76 -16.44 0.79
C VAL A 128 -7.36 -16.93 1.04
N GLY A 129 -7.01 -18.04 0.40
CA GLY A 129 -5.63 -18.54 0.41
C GLY A 129 -4.69 -17.66 -0.40
N GLY A 130 -3.42 -17.70 -0.08
CA GLY A 130 -2.37 -16.94 -0.74
C GLY A 130 -1.80 -15.82 0.11
N ALA A 131 -0.90 -15.08 -0.51
CA ALA A 131 -0.17 -14.01 0.15
C ALA A 131 0.17 -12.89 -0.85
N ALA A 132 0.44 -11.70 -0.35
CA ALA A 132 1.02 -10.62 -1.13
C ALA A 132 2.40 -10.26 -0.57
N THR A 133 3.21 -9.64 -1.41
CA THR A 133 4.50 -9.09 -0.99
C THR A 133 4.29 -7.74 -0.32
N VAL A 134 4.88 -7.57 0.85
CA VAL A 134 4.93 -6.30 1.56
C VAL A 134 6.38 -5.89 1.80
N GLY A 135 6.66 -4.59 1.80
CA GLY A 135 7.93 -4.03 2.21
C GLY A 135 7.89 -3.66 3.68
N ILE A 136 8.97 -3.89 4.41
CA ILE A 136 9.09 -3.56 5.83
C ILE A 136 10.22 -2.56 6.08
N VAL A 137 10.23 -1.93 7.26
CA VAL A 137 11.18 -0.87 7.63
C VAL A 137 12.64 -1.29 7.49
N SER A 138 12.98 -2.54 7.79
CA SER A 138 14.34 -3.06 7.59
C SER A 138 14.82 -3.09 6.14
N GLY A 139 13.95 -2.76 5.17
CA GLY A 139 14.23 -2.86 3.73
C GLY A 139 13.99 -4.24 3.14
N ALA A 140 13.58 -5.22 3.93
CA ALA A 140 13.23 -6.54 3.42
C ALA A 140 11.84 -6.56 2.77
N SER A 141 11.67 -7.50 1.83
CA SER A 141 10.36 -7.87 1.30
C SER A 141 9.94 -9.21 1.92
N VAL A 142 8.72 -9.25 2.44
CA VAL A 142 8.17 -10.45 3.06
C VAL A 142 6.82 -10.83 2.45
N ASN A 143 6.54 -12.12 2.42
CA ASN A 143 5.22 -12.60 2.03
C ASN A 143 4.29 -12.58 3.23
N LEU A 144 3.21 -11.81 3.14
CA LEU A 144 2.18 -11.73 4.15
C LEU A 144 0.91 -12.40 3.63
N THR A 145 0.39 -13.39 4.38
CA THR A 145 -0.87 -14.03 4.02
C THR A 145 -2.02 -13.04 4.08
N TYR A 146 -3.01 -13.17 3.20
CA TYR A 146 -4.20 -12.31 3.22
C TYR A 146 -4.91 -12.37 4.56
N LYS A 147 -5.06 -13.58 5.11
CA LYS A 147 -5.63 -13.78 6.45
C LYS A 147 -4.92 -12.93 7.49
N LYS A 148 -3.58 -13.01 7.56
CA LYS A 148 -2.79 -12.25 8.53
C LYS A 148 -2.90 -10.74 8.34
N PHE A 149 -2.91 -10.27 7.08
CA PHE A 149 -3.09 -8.85 6.78
C PHE A 149 -4.43 -8.34 7.35
N TYR A 150 -5.54 -9.04 7.07
CA TYR A 150 -6.86 -8.60 7.52
C TYR A 150 -7.08 -8.77 9.02
N GLU A 151 -6.46 -9.76 9.65
CA GLU A 151 -6.43 -9.88 11.11
C GLU A 151 -5.76 -8.66 11.75
N MET A 152 -4.64 -8.20 11.19
CA MET A 152 -3.94 -6.99 11.67
C MET A 152 -4.71 -5.71 11.33
N ALA A 153 -5.29 -5.63 10.13
CA ALA A 153 -6.01 -4.45 9.67
C ALA A 153 -7.27 -4.16 10.48
N GLN A 154 -7.95 -5.20 10.96
CA GLN A 154 -9.27 -5.15 11.62
C GLN A 154 -10.35 -4.50 10.73
N GLU A 155 -11.60 -4.67 11.05
CA GLU A 155 -12.70 -4.10 10.24
C GLU A 155 -12.75 -2.57 10.27
N SER A 156 -12.33 -1.98 11.39
CA SER A 156 -12.29 -0.52 11.55
C SER A 156 -11.23 0.18 10.70
N GLY A 157 -10.31 -0.59 10.11
CA GLY A 157 -9.21 -0.07 9.30
C GLY A 157 -8.13 0.69 10.07
N ARG A 158 -8.34 0.90 11.36
CA ARG A 158 -7.35 1.42 12.30
C ARG A 158 -7.42 0.57 13.55
N PRO A 159 -6.47 -0.33 13.73
CA PRO A 159 -6.42 -1.19 14.91
C PRO A 159 -6.46 -0.40 16.20
N ALA A 160 -7.20 -0.90 17.17
CA ALA A 160 -7.33 -0.26 18.47
C ALA A 160 -6.01 -0.24 19.27
N ALA A 161 -5.11 -1.20 18.96
CA ALA A 161 -3.78 -1.27 19.52
C ALA A 161 -2.74 -1.26 18.40
N PRO A 162 -1.56 -0.67 18.61
CA PRO A 162 -0.47 -0.69 17.65
C PRO A 162 -0.08 -2.13 17.27
N ASN A 163 0.20 -2.34 15.98
CA ASN A 163 0.73 -3.59 15.44
C ASN A 163 1.59 -3.28 14.21
N ASP A 164 2.13 -4.30 13.53
CA ASP A 164 3.09 -4.11 12.45
C ASP A 164 2.52 -3.41 11.20
N ILE A 165 1.20 -3.32 11.06
CA ILE A 165 0.56 -2.60 9.96
C ILE A 165 0.09 -1.19 10.35
N TRP A 166 -0.18 -0.95 11.63
CA TRP A 166 -0.65 0.34 12.12
C TRP A 166 -0.04 0.63 13.48
N TRP A 167 1.16 1.19 13.47
CA TRP A 167 1.88 1.60 14.67
C TRP A 167 1.56 3.06 15.00
N GLY A 168 0.78 3.30 16.00
CA GLY A 168 0.36 4.64 16.44
C GLY A 168 1.51 5.58 16.81
N SER A 169 1.17 6.83 17.16
CA SER A 169 2.13 7.85 17.65
C SER A 169 2.67 7.55 19.05
N SER A 170 2.06 6.62 19.75
CA SER A 170 2.57 6.16 21.03
C SER A 170 3.65 5.12 20.77
N SER A 171 4.86 5.44 21.23
CA SER A 171 5.94 4.46 21.38
C SER A 171 5.38 3.14 21.92
N ARG A 172 5.72 2.04 21.26
CA ARG A 172 5.67 0.73 21.91
C ARG A 172 6.63 0.72 23.10
#